data_fcbd4df2273cf0af432ef518c2b206aa
#
_entry.id   fcbd4df2273cf0af432ef518c2b206aa
#
_cell.length_a   1.000
_cell.length_b   1.000
_cell.length_c   1.000
_cell.angle_alpha   90.00
_cell.angle_beta   90.00
_cell.angle_gamma   90.00
#
_symmetry.space_group_name_H-M   'P 1'
#
loop_
_entity.id
_entity.type
_entity.pdbx_description
1 polymer ?
#
loop_
_entity_poly.entity_id
_entity_poly.type
_entity_poly.pdbx_seq_one_letter_code
_entity_poly.pdbx_strand_id
1 'polypeptide(L)'
;MNKKKLKTGALTFSLLATALMAGHAMAAVSESEAAKLGDSLTPIGAEKAGNAAGTIPEWTGGLPTDAAAITPAGFVGDPYPGDQPKFTITAQNYEQYQANLTPGQIAMLKRYPETYRLPVFETRRSAAMPQKIYDAAQRNATQTKLVRGGNGLENLDTAIAFPIPQDGLETVWNHITRYRGGSARRVVAQATPQVNGSFSLVKFVDEVVYTDSLTDYSPEKHGNVLFYFKQQVTDPSRLAGNVLLVHETLDQVKEPRMAWIYNAGQRRVRRAPQVAYDGPGTAADGLRTSDNLDMFNGAPDRYEWKLVGKKELYIPYNSYRLDSPKLKYGDIVKAGHINQDLTRYELHRVWEVEATLKKGERHIYAKRNFFIDEDTWQAAIIDHYDGRGSLWRVAEAHSTYFYDVQVPLYAMETLYDLVSGRYLVMGMKNEEKNPYVYNYEASSHQYTPAALRNSGVR
;
A
#
# COMPACT_ATOMS: atom_id res chain seq x y z
N MET A 1 -28.09 70.27 56.65
CA MET A 1 -27.32 70.70 55.45
C MET A 1 -26.26 69.68 55.20
N ASN A 2 -26.40 68.79 54.22
CA ASN A 2 -25.31 68.16 53.55
C ASN A 2 -25.86 67.32 52.36
N LYS A 3 -25.53 67.76 51.18
CA LYS A 3 -25.93 67.14 49.92
C LYS A 3 -25.04 65.85 49.66
N LYS A 4 -25.63 64.67 49.52
CA LYS A 4 -24.99 63.48 49.03
C LYS A 4 -25.09 63.43 47.52
N LYS A 5 -23.96 63.40 46.84
CA LYS A 5 -23.83 63.16 45.38
C LYS A 5 -24.01 61.69 45.09
N LEU A 6 -24.94 61.35 44.20
CA LEU A 6 -25.02 60.04 43.55
C LEU A 6 -23.87 59.90 42.57
N LYS A 7 -23.13 58.83 42.67
CA LYS A 7 -22.18 58.35 41.63
C LYS A 7 -22.86 57.24 40.83
N THR A 8 -23.07 57.49 39.57
CA THR A 8 -23.52 56.57 38.56
C THR A 8 -22.34 55.60 38.23
N GLY A 9 -22.49 54.36 38.56
CA GLY A 9 -21.51 53.29 38.14
C GLY A 9 -21.98 52.73 36.80
N ALA A 10 -21.10 52.83 35.78
CA ALA A 10 -21.29 52.22 34.50
C ALA A 10 -20.92 50.72 34.62
N LEU A 11 -21.88 49.83 34.36
CA LEU A 11 -21.63 48.40 34.20
C LEU A 11 -21.03 48.16 32.79
N THR A 12 -19.78 47.84 32.74
CA THR A 12 -19.10 47.30 31.55
C THR A 12 -19.43 45.81 31.43
N PHE A 13 -20.26 45.45 30.45
CA PHE A 13 -20.48 44.06 30.04
C PHE A 13 -19.23 43.59 29.26
N SER A 14 -18.41 42.75 29.88
CA SER A 14 -17.37 41.97 29.17
C SER A 14 -18.07 40.82 28.45
N LEU A 15 -18.18 40.88 27.11
CA LEU A 15 -18.48 39.74 26.28
C LEU A 15 -17.24 38.84 26.25
N LEU A 16 -17.26 37.76 27.00
CA LEU A 16 -16.34 36.62 26.82
C LEU A 16 -16.74 35.93 25.52
N ALA A 17 -15.99 36.17 24.44
CA ALA A 17 -16.09 35.39 23.23
C ALA A 17 -15.47 34.02 23.54
N THR A 18 -16.30 33.04 23.85
CA THR A 18 -15.91 31.61 23.83
C THR A 18 -15.69 31.23 22.39
N ALA A 19 -14.43 31.21 21.95
CA ALA A 19 -14.04 30.54 20.72
C ALA A 19 -14.30 29.04 20.92
N LEU A 20 -15.43 28.53 20.45
CA LEU A 20 -15.62 27.12 20.19
C LEU A 20 -14.54 26.73 19.14
N MET A 21 -13.54 26.02 19.57
CA MET A 21 -12.77 25.19 18.66
C MET A 21 -13.73 24.10 18.14
N ALA A 22 -14.46 24.40 17.08
CA ALA A 22 -15.10 23.41 16.27
C ALA A 22 -13.96 22.55 15.73
N GLY A 23 -13.87 21.30 16.21
CA GLY A 23 -13.03 20.30 15.56
C GLY A 23 -13.44 20.30 14.10
N HIS A 24 -12.50 20.69 13.24
CA HIS A 24 -12.70 20.63 11.80
C HIS A 24 -12.93 19.16 11.45
N ALA A 25 -14.18 18.76 11.27
CA ALA A 25 -14.51 17.65 10.42
C ALA A 25 -13.96 18.08 9.06
N MET A 26 -12.83 17.48 8.64
CA MET A 26 -12.25 17.73 7.32
C MET A 26 -13.36 17.43 6.32
N ALA A 27 -13.82 18.45 5.66
CA ALA A 27 -14.94 18.36 4.74
C ALA A 27 -14.44 17.70 3.44
N ALA A 28 -15.27 16.85 2.86
CA ALA A 28 -15.15 16.45 1.47
C ALA A 28 -14.92 17.70 0.58
N VAL A 29 -14.23 17.53 -0.53
CA VAL A 29 -13.96 18.67 -1.43
C VAL A 29 -15.26 19.23 -2.02
N SER A 30 -15.21 20.47 -2.53
CA SER A 30 -16.35 21.09 -3.18
C SER A 30 -16.72 20.37 -4.49
N GLU A 31 -17.98 20.49 -4.91
CA GLU A 31 -18.44 19.97 -6.21
C GLU A 31 -17.60 20.52 -7.39
N SER A 32 -17.14 21.77 -7.31
CA SER A 32 -16.28 22.37 -8.33
C SER A 32 -14.87 21.77 -8.37
N GLU A 33 -14.36 21.28 -7.25
CA GLU A 33 -13.10 20.55 -7.21
C GLU A 33 -13.27 19.12 -7.67
N ALA A 34 -14.34 18.45 -7.24
CA ALA A 34 -14.68 17.10 -7.69
C ALA A 34 -14.90 17.03 -9.20
N ALA A 35 -15.41 18.09 -9.82
CA ALA A 35 -15.59 18.19 -11.29
C ALA A 35 -14.26 18.14 -12.08
N LYS A 36 -13.10 18.31 -11.44
CA LYS A 36 -11.80 18.12 -12.08
C LYS A 36 -11.48 16.65 -12.40
N LEU A 37 -12.12 15.70 -11.68
CA LEU A 37 -11.93 14.28 -11.92
C LEU A 37 -12.49 13.88 -13.29
N GLY A 38 -11.62 13.24 -14.11
CA GLY A 38 -11.94 12.91 -15.49
C GLY A 38 -11.68 14.04 -16.50
N ASP A 39 -11.50 15.29 -16.05
CA ASP A 39 -11.18 16.47 -16.87
C ASP A 39 -9.67 16.76 -16.80
N SER A 40 -9.23 17.64 -15.93
CA SER A 40 -7.81 18.00 -15.72
C SER A 40 -7.06 16.99 -14.85
N LEU A 41 -7.79 16.27 -14.01
CA LEU A 41 -7.30 15.11 -13.27
C LEU A 41 -7.79 13.82 -13.92
N THR A 42 -7.06 12.71 -13.71
CA THR A 42 -7.57 11.38 -14.01
C THR A 42 -8.79 11.08 -13.14
N PRO A 43 -9.62 10.09 -13.46
CA PRO A 43 -10.81 9.79 -12.66
C PRO A 43 -10.52 9.47 -11.19
N ILE A 44 -9.26 9.19 -10.84
CA ILE A 44 -8.82 8.87 -9.46
C ILE A 44 -7.93 9.95 -8.84
N GLY A 45 -7.78 11.11 -9.49
CA GLY A 45 -7.15 12.31 -8.92
C GLY A 45 -5.68 12.53 -9.26
N ALA A 46 -5.06 11.71 -10.13
CA ALA A 46 -3.73 12.00 -10.67
C ALA A 46 -3.78 13.18 -11.64
N GLU A 47 -2.68 13.89 -11.81
CA GLU A 47 -2.59 14.89 -12.87
C GLU A 47 -2.65 14.23 -14.25
N LYS A 48 -3.64 14.57 -15.07
CA LYS A 48 -3.82 13.97 -16.39
C LYS A 48 -2.73 14.37 -17.35
N ALA A 49 -2.36 15.65 -17.36
CA ALA A 49 -1.34 16.20 -18.25
C ALA A 49 0.06 15.60 -17.98
N GLY A 50 0.89 15.57 -19.00
CA GLY A 50 2.32 15.29 -18.87
C GLY A 50 3.07 16.38 -18.11
N ASN A 51 4.33 16.11 -17.73
CA ASN A 51 5.15 17.13 -17.10
C ASN A 51 5.80 18.06 -18.14
N ALA A 52 6.24 19.24 -17.67
CA ALA A 52 6.83 20.26 -18.55
C ALA A 52 8.10 19.79 -19.27
N ALA A 53 8.85 18.84 -18.70
CA ALA A 53 10.04 18.27 -19.29
C ALA A 53 9.76 17.19 -20.35
N GLY A 54 8.51 16.79 -20.53
CA GLY A 54 8.10 15.73 -21.47
C GLY A 54 8.58 14.32 -21.07
N THR A 55 9.06 14.16 -19.83
CA THR A 55 9.56 12.87 -19.33
C THR A 55 8.46 12.01 -18.71
N ILE A 56 7.36 12.63 -18.27
CA ILE A 56 6.12 11.96 -17.87
C ILE A 56 5.06 12.33 -18.91
N PRO A 57 4.52 11.37 -19.66
CA PRO A 57 3.51 11.65 -20.69
C PRO A 57 2.14 11.96 -20.09
N GLU A 58 1.23 12.51 -20.91
CA GLU A 58 -0.19 12.59 -20.55
C GLU A 58 -0.77 11.19 -20.32
N TRP A 59 -1.66 11.06 -19.32
CA TRP A 59 -2.43 9.84 -19.13
C TRP A 59 -3.58 9.77 -20.16
N THR A 60 -3.60 8.71 -20.96
CA THR A 60 -4.54 8.53 -22.07
C THR A 60 -5.54 7.39 -21.86
N GLY A 61 -5.75 6.99 -20.59
CA GLY A 61 -6.69 5.91 -20.26
C GLY A 61 -6.03 4.60 -19.81
N GLY A 62 -4.70 4.54 -19.77
CA GLY A 62 -3.94 3.34 -19.43
C GLY A 62 -3.91 2.29 -20.55
N LEU A 63 -3.50 1.07 -20.23
CA LEU A 63 -3.47 -0.06 -21.17
C LEU A 63 -4.86 -0.65 -21.39
N PRO A 64 -5.18 -1.09 -22.62
CA PRO A 64 -6.37 -1.88 -22.89
C PRO A 64 -6.27 -3.27 -22.26
N THR A 65 -7.41 -3.94 -22.10
CA THR A 65 -7.49 -5.26 -21.44
C THR A 65 -6.83 -6.40 -22.22
N ASP A 66 -6.52 -6.18 -23.49
CA ASP A 66 -5.87 -7.13 -24.41
C ASP A 66 -4.46 -6.67 -24.84
N ALA A 67 -3.81 -5.84 -24.02
CA ALA A 67 -2.51 -5.21 -24.33
C ALA A 67 -1.40 -6.21 -24.72
N ALA A 68 -1.43 -7.42 -24.16
CA ALA A 68 -0.61 -8.55 -24.56
C ALA A 68 -1.29 -9.88 -24.21
N ALA A 69 -0.82 -10.98 -24.82
CA ALA A 69 -1.39 -12.30 -24.57
C ALA A 69 -1.09 -12.80 -23.15
N ILE A 70 -2.08 -13.40 -22.50
CA ILE A 70 -1.87 -14.17 -21.26
C ILE A 70 -0.99 -15.39 -21.58
N THR A 71 0.03 -15.62 -20.77
CA THR A 71 0.92 -16.76 -20.95
C THR A 71 0.22 -18.09 -20.64
N PRO A 72 0.69 -19.24 -21.17
CA PRO A 72 0.14 -20.55 -20.83
C PRO A 72 0.20 -20.89 -19.32
N ALA A 73 1.07 -20.22 -18.56
CA ALA A 73 1.16 -20.35 -17.11
C ALA A 73 0.21 -19.42 -16.33
N GLY A 74 -0.64 -18.65 -17.02
CA GLY A 74 -1.64 -17.76 -16.41
C GLY A 74 -1.08 -16.40 -15.94
N PHE A 75 0.05 -15.95 -16.51
CA PHE A 75 0.61 -14.62 -16.23
C PHE A 75 0.19 -13.63 -17.32
N VAL A 76 -0.03 -12.37 -16.94
CA VAL A 76 -0.14 -11.30 -17.92
C VAL A 76 1.17 -11.17 -18.70
N GLY A 77 1.08 -11.04 -20.02
CA GLY A 77 2.25 -10.84 -20.88
C GLY A 77 2.86 -9.45 -20.66
N ASP A 78 4.14 -9.31 -21.03
CA ASP A 78 4.80 -8.00 -21.02
C ASP A 78 4.28 -7.17 -22.22
N PRO A 79 3.61 -6.03 -22.02
CA PRO A 79 3.14 -5.17 -23.10
C PRO A 79 4.28 -4.33 -23.72
N TYR A 80 5.48 -4.34 -23.12
CA TYR A 80 6.63 -3.54 -23.54
C TYR A 80 7.92 -4.38 -23.74
N PRO A 81 7.87 -5.52 -24.44
CA PRO A 81 9.00 -6.45 -24.51
C PRO A 81 10.23 -5.88 -25.23
N GLY A 82 10.03 -4.83 -26.03
CA GLY A 82 11.10 -4.13 -26.76
C GLY A 82 11.74 -2.97 -26.01
N ASP A 83 11.18 -2.54 -24.88
CA ASP A 83 11.73 -1.42 -24.13
C ASP A 83 13.13 -1.73 -23.58
N GLN A 84 14.04 -0.77 -23.72
CA GLN A 84 15.39 -0.82 -23.17
C GLN A 84 15.58 0.31 -22.15
N PRO A 85 16.48 0.15 -21.18
CA PRO A 85 16.80 1.25 -20.28
C PRO A 85 17.35 2.44 -21.06
N LYS A 86 16.81 3.63 -20.80
CA LYS A 86 17.34 4.90 -21.35
C LYS A 86 18.71 5.21 -20.73
N PHE A 87 18.87 4.91 -19.46
CA PHE A 87 20.10 5.00 -18.69
C PHE A 87 19.98 4.17 -17.42
N THR A 88 21.10 4.03 -16.69
CA THR A 88 21.11 3.32 -15.42
C THR A 88 21.71 4.23 -14.34
N ILE A 89 20.99 4.36 -13.23
CA ILE A 89 21.50 5.09 -12.05
C ILE A 89 22.30 4.11 -11.19
N THR A 90 23.51 4.51 -10.84
CA THR A 90 24.49 3.72 -10.08
C THR A 90 25.10 4.55 -8.96
N ALA A 91 25.92 3.93 -8.11
CA ALA A 91 26.67 4.65 -7.06
C ALA A 91 27.59 5.73 -7.62
N GLN A 92 28.02 5.64 -8.90
CA GLN A 92 28.94 6.58 -9.53
C GLN A 92 28.26 7.81 -10.13
N ASN A 93 26.95 7.75 -10.38
CA ASN A 93 26.24 8.85 -11.07
C ASN A 93 24.95 9.33 -10.36
N TYR A 94 24.55 8.73 -9.22
CA TYR A 94 23.30 9.04 -8.55
C TYR A 94 23.14 10.52 -8.17
N GLU A 95 24.24 11.24 -7.94
CA GLU A 95 24.21 12.67 -7.58
C GLU A 95 23.53 13.52 -8.66
N GLN A 96 23.64 13.13 -9.94
CA GLN A 96 22.98 13.79 -11.06
C GLN A 96 21.45 13.63 -11.01
N TYR A 97 20.96 12.60 -10.32
CA TYR A 97 19.55 12.24 -10.22
C TYR A 97 19.00 12.38 -8.80
N GLN A 98 19.78 12.94 -7.88
CA GLN A 98 19.46 12.98 -6.45
C GLN A 98 18.10 13.62 -6.15
N ALA A 99 17.66 14.60 -6.94
CA ALA A 99 16.36 15.25 -6.79
C ALA A 99 15.18 14.30 -7.03
N ASN A 100 15.40 13.22 -7.80
CA ASN A 100 14.40 12.23 -8.19
C ASN A 100 14.60 10.86 -7.52
N LEU A 101 15.38 10.81 -6.43
CA LEU A 101 15.63 9.61 -5.64
C LEU A 101 15.20 9.80 -4.19
N THR A 102 14.77 8.72 -3.54
CA THR A 102 14.50 8.71 -2.11
C THR A 102 15.80 8.57 -1.31
N PRO A 103 15.83 9.00 -0.03
CA PRO A 103 16.94 8.68 0.86
C PRO A 103 17.27 7.19 0.91
N GLY A 104 16.25 6.33 0.88
CA GLY A 104 16.39 4.88 0.85
C GLY A 104 17.12 4.37 -0.37
N GLN A 105 16.75 4.81 -1.56
CA GLN A 105 17.40 4.43 -2.81
C GLN A 105 18.89 4.88 -2.81
N ILE A 106 19.16 6.10 -2.36
CA ILE A 106 20.55 6.59 -2.23
C ILE A 106 21.34 5.73 -1.25
N ALA A 107 20.73 5.33 -0.12
CA ALA A 107 21.38 4.45 0.84
C ALA A 107 21.70 3.07 0.27
N MET A 108 20.78 2.50 -0.53
CA MET A 108 21.01 1.24 -1.23
C MET A 108 22.15 1.33 -2.24
N LEU A 109 22.19 2.38 -3.07
CA LEU A 109 23.28 2.64 -4.01
C LEU A 109 24.65 2.75 -3.32
N LYS A 110 24.72 3.45 -2.17
CA LYS A 110 25.93 3.58 -1.37
C LYS A 110 26.35 2.28 -0.69
N ARG A 111 25.38 1.48 -0.23
CA ARG A 111 25.66 0.23 0.46
C ARG A 111 26.16 -0.87 -0.46
N TYR A 112 25.62 -0.93 -1.68
CA TYR A 112 25.93 -1.96 -2.67
C TYR A 112 26.42 -1.34 -3.99
N PRO A 113 27.56 -0.59 -3.97
CA PRO A 113 27.97 0.26 -5.09
C PRO A 113 28.25 -0.50 -6.38
N GLU A 114 28.61 -1.78 -6.28
CA GLU A 114 28.95 -2.62 -7.44
C GLU A 114 27.74 -3.38 -8.02
N THR A 115 26.70 -3.57 -7.23
CA THR A 115 25.62 -4.52 -7.61
C THR A 115 24.24 -3.89 -7.65
N TYR A 116 23.95 -2.90 -6.79
CA TYR A 116 22.67 -2.20 -6.79
C TYR A 116 22.67 -1.07 -7.82
N ARG A 117 21.64 -1.05 -8.63
CA ARG A 117 21.46 -0.06 -9.70
C ARG A 117 19.98 0.09 -10.05
N LEU A 118 19.59 1.21 -10.63
CA LEU A 118 18.23 1.45 -11.10
C LEU A 118 18.26 1.60 -12.63
N PRO A 119 17.90 0.56 -13.38
CA PRO A 119 17.68 0.68 -14.82
C PRO A 119 16.43 1.54 -15.07
N VAL A 120 16.59 2.71 -15.67
CA VAL A 120 15.52 3.68 -15.91
C VAL A 120 15.00 3.55 -17.34
N PHE A 121 13.71 3.34 -17.46
CA PHE A 121 13.00 3.17 -18.72
C PHE A 121 12.14 4.40 -19.04
N GLU A 122 11.57 4.40 -20.22
CA GLU A 122 10.56 5.38 -20.59
C GLU A 122 9.32 5.20 -19.71
N THR A 123 8.79 6.33 -19.24
CA THR A 123 7.58 6.35 -18.41
C THR A 123 6.37 5.93 -19.21
N ARG A 124 5.68 4.90 -18.73
CA ARG A 124 4.46 4.34 -19.31
C ARG A 124 3.35 4.41 -18.25
N ARG A 125 2.42 5.32 -18.39
CA ARG A 125 1.28 5.46 -17.47
C ARG A 125 0.23 4.40 -17.77
N SER A 126 0.54 3.14 -17.42
CA SER A 126 -0.18 1.94 -17.87
C SER A 126 -1.47 1.67 -17.10
N ALA A 127 -1.58 2.19 -15.87
CA ALA A 127 -2.65 1.82 -14.97
C ALA A 127 -4.01 2.39 -15.41
N ALA A 128 -5.03 1.52 -15.33
CA ALA A 128 -6.43 1.86 -15.45
C ALA A 128 -7.25 1.04 -14.46
N MET A 129 -8.49 1.42 -14.22
CA MET A 129 -9.41 0.71 -13.32
C MET A 129 -10.77 0.56 -13.99
N PRO A 130 -11.61 -0.40 -13.55
CA PRO A 130 -12.98 -0.52 -14.05
C PRO A 130 -13.79 0.75 -13.82
N GLN A 131 -14.71 1.07 -14.75
CA GLN A 131 -15.53 2.28 -14.67
C GLN A 131 -16.25 2.45 -13.33
N LYS A 132 -16.72 1.35 -12.73
CA LYS A 132 -17.35 1.38 -11.40
C LYS A 132 -16.47 2.00 -10.31
N ILE A 133 -15.14 1.84 -10.42
CA ILE A 133 -14.17 2.42 -9.46
C ILE A 133 -14.03 3.93 -9.70
N TYR A 134 -14.03 4.34 -10.95
CA TYR A 134 -14.03 5.77 -11.31
C TYR A 134 -15.29 6.47 -10.82
N ASP A 135 -16.45 5.83 -10.99
CA ASP A 135 -17.74 6.34 -10.50
C ASP A 135 -17.77 6.41 -8.96
N ALA A 136 -17.18 5.43 -8.28
CA ALA A 136 -17.04 5.43 -6.82
C ALA A 136 -16.11 6.56 -6.35
N ALA A 137 -14.95 6.74 -6.97
CA ALA A 137 -14.02 7.83 -6.66
C ALA A 137 -14.67 9.21 -6.82
N GLN A 138 -15.47 9.40 -7.89
CA GLN A 138 -16.23 10.64 -8.10
C GLN A 138 -17.21 10.93 -6.95
N ARG A 139 -17.94 9.91 -6.46
CA ARG A 139 -18.84 10.06 -5.30
C ARG A 139 -18.06 10.30 -4.02
N ASN A 140 -16.99 9.55 -3.80
CA ASN A 140 -16.16 9.66 -2.59
C ASN A 140 -15.57 11.06 -2.40
N ALA A 141 -15.21 11.75 -3.48
CA ALA A 141 -14.65 13.09 -3.43
C ALA A 141 -15.48 14.06 -2.60
N THR A 142 -16.83 13.96 -2.68
CA THR A 142 -17.76 14.87 -2.00
C THR A 142 -18.45 14.26 -0.77
N GLN A 143 -18.39 12.93 -0.58
CA GLN A 143 -19.17 12.29 0.49
C GLN A 143 -18.34 11.58 1.56
N THR A 144 -17.15 11.06 1.24
CA THR A 144 -16.30 10.33 2.19
C THR A 144 -15.72 11.30 3.22
N LYS A 145 -15.73 10.90 4.50
CA LYS A 145 -15.24 11.72 5.61
C LYS A 145 -14.36 10.90 6.54
N LEU A 146 -13.32 11.55 7.06
CA LEU A 146 -12.56 11.03 8.19
C LEU A 146 -13.40 11.15 9.47
N VAL A 147 -13.40 10.10 10.28
CA VAL A 147 -14.06 10.04 11.58
C VAL A 147 -13.10 9.62 12.67
N ARG A 148 -13.46 9.86 13.92
CA ARG A 148 -12.67 9.49 15.10
C ARG A 148 -11.21 9.97 15.06
N GLY A 149 -11.02 11.25 14.69
CA GLY A 149 -9.67 11.82 14.56
C GLY A 149 -8.86 11.21 13.42
N GLY A 150 -9.55 10.72 12.37
CA GLY A 150 -8.94 10.16 11.18
C GLY A 150 -8.66 8.66 11.24
N ASN A 151 -9.12 7.97 12.28
CA ASN A 151 -8.88 6.53 12.47
C ASN A 151 -9.93 5.63 11.79
N GLY A 152 -10.90 6.22 11.13
CA GLY A 152 -11.94 5.53 10.39
C GLY A 152 -12.52 6.41 9.30
N LEU A 153 -13.37 5.81 8.46
CA LEU A 153 -14.05 6.45 7.35
C LEU A 153 -15.57 6.27 7.47
N GLU A 154 -16.30 7.29 7.04
CA GLU A 154 -17.74 7.22 6.79
C GLU A 154 -18.03 7.49 5.31
N ASN A 155 -19.08 6.87 4.80
CA ASN A 155 -19.59 7.03 3.42
C ASN A 155 -18.56 6.66 2.34
N LEU A 156 -17.64 5.75 2.63
CA LEU A 156 -16.75 5.19 1.61
C LEU A 156 -17.57 4.30 0.67
N ASP A 157 -17.46 4.56 -0.62
CA ASP A 157 -17.96 3.70 -1.69
C ASP A 157 -16.76 2.94 -2.30
N THR A 158 -16.79 1.64 -2.20
CA THR A 158 -15.87 0.65 -2.81
C THR A 158 -14.38 0.92 -2.57
N ALA A 159 -13.78 1.94 -3.18
CA ALA A 159 -12.34 2.17 -3.17
C ALA A 159 -12.00 3.65 -3.40
N ILE A 160 -10.76 4.05 -3.01
CA ILE A 160 -10.20 5.40 -3.20
C ILE A 160 -11.03 6.45 -2.46
N ALA A 161 -10.75 6.55 -1.17
CA ALA A 161 -11.54 7.37 -0.24
C ALA A 161 -11.50 8.87 -0.55
N PHE A 162 -10.33 9.40 -0.96
CA PHE A 162 -10.08 10.83 -1.14
C PHE A 162 -9.30 11.10 -2.43
N PRO A 163 -9.91 11.01 -3.61
CA PRO A 163 -9.18 11.16 -4.88
C PRO A 163 -8.51 12.54 -5.03
N ILE A 164 -8.95 13.53 -4.24
CA ILE A 164 -8.33 14.87 -4.13
C ILE A 164 -7.98 15.11 -2.66
N PRO A 165 -6.92 14.46 -2.12
CA PRO A 165 -6.60 14.52 -0.71
C PRO A 165 -6.11 15.91 -0.30
N GLN A 166 -6.50 16.34 0.91
CA GLN A 166 -6.15 17.64 1.48
C GLN A 166 -4.99 17.55 2.48
N ASP A 167 -4.72 16.36 3.00
CA ASP A 167 -3.65 16.12 3.97
C ASP A 167 -2.98 14.75 3.82
N GLY A 168 -1.97 14.49 4.67
CA GLY A 168 -1.22 13.25 4.62
C GLY A 168 -2.03 12.02 5.04
N LEU A 169 -3.00 12.20 5.92
CA LEU A 169 -3.84 11.10 6.40
C LEU A 169 -4.81 10.64 5.33
N GLU A 170 -5.47 11.58 4.62
CA GLU A 170 -6.31 11.28 3.46
C GLU A 170 -5.53 10.57 2.36
N THR A 171 -4.28 11.02 2.11
CA THR A 171 -3.38 10.39 1.13
C THR A 171 -3.06 8.94 1.49
N VAL A 172 -2.81 8.66 2.76
CA VAL A 172 -2.54 7.28 3.24
C VAL A 172 -3.81 6.43 3.22
N TRP A 173 -4.97 7.00 3.52
CA TRP A 173 -6.24 6.29 3.36
C TRP A 173 -6.50 5.87 1.91
N ASN A 174 -6.08 6.65 0.93
CA ASN A 174 -6.15 6.21 -0.48
C ASN A 174 -5.30 4.97 -0.72
N HIS A 175 -4.10 4.89 -0.16
CA HIS A 175 -3.29 3.67 -0.24
C HIS A 175 -4.01 2.48 0.42
N ILE A 176 -4.58 2.65 1.61
CA ILE A 176 -5.29 1.59 2.33
C ILE A 176 -6.54 1.13 1.56
N THR A 177 -7.29 2.07 0.99
CA THR A 177 -8.57 1.81 0.31
C THR A 177 -8.45 1.71 -1.22
N ARG A 178 -7.24 1.70 -1.79
CA ARG A 178 -7.06 1.60 -3.25
C ARG A 178 -7.67 0.32 -3.81
N TYR A 179 -8.02 0.35 -5.09
CA TYR A 179 -8.57 -0.82 -5.77
C TYR A 179 -7.51 -1.89 -6.00
N ARG A 180 -7.80 -3.13 -5.62
CA ARG A 180 -6.92 -4.32 -5.74
C ARG A 180 -7.69 -5.55 -6.28
N GLY A 181 -8.77 -5.31 -7.02
CA GLY A 181 -9.75 -6.33 -7.36
C GLY A 181 -10.77 -6.53 -6.23
N GLY A 182 -11.98 -7.00 -6.53
CA GLY A 182 -13.02 -7.23 -5.51
C GLY A 182 -12.73 -8.48 -4.68
N SER A 183 -12.31 -9.56 -5.34
CA SER A 183 -11.78 -10.78 -4.73
C SER A 183 -10.54 -11.22 -5.49
N ALA A 184 -9.53 -11.66 -4.76
CA ALA A 184 -8.29 -12.17 -5.33
C ALA A 184 -7.78 -13.38 -4.55
N ARG A 185 -7.48 -14.46 -5.26
CA ARG A 185 -6.73 -15.61 -4.74
C ARG A 185 -5.39 -15.65 -5.44
N ARG A 186 -4.32 -15.76 -4.66
CA ARG A 186 -2.97 -15.79 -5.21
C ARG A 186 -2.13 -16.90 -4.59
N VAL A 187 -1.24 -17.50 -5.39
CA VAL A 187 -0.23 -18.46 -4.96
C VAL A 187 1.10 -17.75 -5.02
N VAL A 188 1.75 -17.56 -3.89
CA VAL A 188 2.97 -16.74 -3.80
C VAL A 188 4.03 -17.39 -2.93
N ALA A 189 5.28 -17.05 -3.19
CA ALA A 189 6.44 -17.42 -2.41
C ALA A 189 7.08 -16.19 -1.75
N GLN A 190 7.66 -16.41 -0.59
CA GLN A 190 8.41 -15.44 0.20
C GLN A 190 9.77 -16.01 0.56
N ALA A 191 10.80 -15.15 0.59
CA ALA A 191 12.14 -15.50 1.03
C ALA A 191 12.74 -14.42 1.95
N THR A 192 13.55 -14.87 2.92
CA THR A 192 14.36 -14.03 3.81
C THR A 192 15.84 -14.39 3.63
N PRO A 193 16.49 -13.95 2.55
CA PRO A 193 17.85 -14.35 2.24
C PRO A 193 18.83 -14.01 3.36
N GLN A 194 19.83 -14.87 3.53
CA GLN A 194 20.99 -14.61 4.35
C GLN A 194 21.94 -13.63 3.63
N VAL A 195 22.87 -13.03 4.35
CA VAL A 195 23.85 -12.06 3.79
C VAL A 195 24.63 -12.65 2.62
N ASN A 196 24.89 -13.95 2.62
CA ASN A 196 25.58 -14.66 1.53
C ASN A 196 24.67 -15.03 0.33
N GLY A 197 23.39 -14.63 0.39
CA GLY A 197 22.40 -14.90 -0.67
C GLY A 197 21.72 -16.28 -0.58
N SER A 198 22.07 -17.15 0.36
CA SER A 198 21.35 -18.40 0.56
C SER A 198 19.95 -18.14 1.11
N PHE A 199 18.93 -18.84 0.64
CA PHE A 199 17.54 -18.65 1.07
C PHE A 199 16.76 -19.96 1.10
N SER A 200 15.67 -19.92 1.85
CA SER A 200 14.61 -20.91 1.82
C SER A 200 13.29 -20.20 1.52
N LEU A 201 12.37 -20.93 0.92
CA LEU A 201 11.05 -20.40 0.56
C LEU A 201 10.02 -20.77 1.61
N VAL A 202 9.06 -19.86 1.79
CA VAL A 202 7.76 -20.18 2.38
C VAL A 202 6.71 -19.84 1.33
N LYS A 203 5.84 -20.82 0.99
CA LYS A 203 4.79 -20.63 -0.01
C LYS A 203 3.44 -20.50 0.66
N PHE A 204 2.60 -19.68 0.05
CA PHE A 204 1.27 -19.35 0.56
C PHE A 204 0.22 -19.45 -0.53
N VAL A 205 -0.99 -19.77 -0.12
CA VAL A 205 -2.21 -19.41 -0.83
C VAL A 205 -2.88 -18.31 -0.03
N ASP A 206 -2.97 -17.11 -0.62
CA ASP A 206 -3.63 -15.96 -0.05
C ASP A 206 -5.00 -15.76 -0.72
N GLU A 207 -5.99 -15.39 0.07
CA GLU A 207 -7.29 -14.91 -0.39
C GLU A 207 -7.55 -13.54 0.24
N VAL A 208 -7.88 -12.56 -0.59
CA VAL A 208 -8.34 -11.23 -0.17
C VAL A 208 -9.71 -11.02 -0.78
N VAL A 209 -10.70 -10.69 0.05
CA VAL A 209 -12.06 -10.43 -0.42
C VAL A 209 -12.59 -9.16 0.24
N TYR A 210 -12.81 -8.15 -0.57
CA TYR A 210 -13.48 -6.93 -0.13
C TYR A 210 -14.93 -7.23 0.15
N THR A 211 -15.46 -6.68 1.25
CA THR A 211 -16.79 -7.08 1.73
C THR A 211 -17.91 -6.69 0.77
N ASP A 212 -17.76 -5.61 0.02
CA ASP A 212 -18.69 -5.17 -1.02
C ASP A 212 -18.78 -6.15 -2.23
N SER A 213 -17.80 -7.06 -2.34
CA SER A 213 -17.76 -8.11 -3.39
C SER A 213 -18.30 -9.46 -2.92
N LEU A 214 -18.75 -9.57 -1.67
CA LEU A 214 -19.36 -10.79 -1.16
C LEU A 214 -20.75 -11.04 -1.76
N THR A 215 -21.07 -12.29 -2.03
CA THR A 215 -22.40 -12.69 -2.51
C THR A 215 -23.50 -12.49 -1.46
N ASP A 216 -23.13 -12.45 -0.17
CA ASP A 216 -24.01 -12.23 0.99
C ASP A 216 -23.72 -10.90 1.70
N TYR A 217 -23.22 -9.89 0.98
CA TYR A 217 -22.94 -8.56 1.55
C TYR A 217 -24.19 -7.94 2.16
N SER A 218 -24.01 -7.37 3.34
CA SER A 218 -25.01 -6.58 4.05
C SER A 218 -24.32 -5.46 4.82
N PRO A 219 -24.72 -4.21 4.67
CA PRO A 219 -24.13 -3.08 5.42
C PRO A 219 -24.20 -3.25 6.94
N GLU A 220 -25.27 -3.86 7.46
CA GLU A 220 -25.44 -4.07 8.90
C GLU A 220 -24.39 -5.04 9.47
N LYS A 221 -23.97 -6.05 8.68
CA LYS A 221 -23.02 -7.06 9.10
C LYS A 221 -21.59 -6.72 8.76
N HIS A 222 -21.37 -6.07 7.63
CA HIS A 222 -20.06 -5.92 7.03
C HIS A 222 -19.59 -4.45 6.96
N GLY A 223 -20.43 -3.48 7.33
CA GLY A 223 -20.15 -2.05 7.11
C GLY A 223 -18.88 -1.50 7.80
N ASN A 224 -18.34 -2.17 8.81
CA ASN A 224 -17.04 -1.83 9.40
C ASN A 224 -15.90 -2.78 9.03
N VAL A 225 -16.13 -3.74 8.13
CA VAL A 225 -15.08 -4.64 7.64
C VAL A 225 -14.75 -4.26 6.20
N LEU A 226 -13.51 -3.84 5.97
CA LEU A 226 -13.03 -3.46 4.64
C LEU A 226 -12.81 -4.70 3.77
N PHE A 227 -12.09 -5.70 4.31
CA PHE A 227 -11.86 -6.97 3.62
C PHE A 227 -11.57 -8.12 4.58
N TYR A 228 -11.73 -9.33 4.09
CA TYR A 228 -11.21 -10.54 4.69
C TYR A 228 -9.89 -10.93 4.03
N PHE A 229 -8.89 -11.28 4.84
CA PHE A 229 -7.63 -11.84 4.38
C PHE A 229 -7.43 -13.22 4.98
N LYS A 230 -7.24 -14.24 4.14
CA LYS A 230 -6.92 -15.60 4.57
C LYS A 230 -5.62 -16.03 3.91
N GLN A 231 -4.65 -16.45 4.71
CA GLN A 231 -3.34 -16.90 4.24
C GLN A 231 -3.09 -18.32 4.74
N GLN A 232 -2.92 -19.25 3.82
CA GLN A 232 -2.58 -20.64 4.12
C GLN A 232 -1.15 -20.93 3.72
N VAL A 233 -0.34 -21.42 4.65
CA VAL A 233 1.00 -21.93 4.35
C VAL A 233 0.89 -23.26 3.64
N THR A 234 1.54 -23.41 2.48
CA THR A 234 1.56 -24.65 1.67
C THR A 234 2.92 -25.32 1.65
N ASP A 235 4.00 -24.58 1.82
CA ASP A 235 5.38 -25.07 1.88
C ASP A 235 6.22 -24.19 2.83
N PRO A 236 7.20 -24.70 3.56
CA PRO A 236 7.65 -26.09 3.68
C PRO A 236 6.71 -26.97 4.54
N SER A 237 6.83 -28.29 4.37
CA SER A 237 5.95 -29.28 5.02
C SER A 237 5.80 -29.09 6.54
N ARG A 238 6.84 -28.60 7.25
CA ARG A 238 6.81 -28.33 8.69
C ARG A 238 5.86 -27.19 9.10
N LEU A 239 5.52 -26.30 8.16
CA LEU A 239 4.63 -25.15 8.37
C LEU A 239 3.29 -25.30 7.64
N ALA A 240 3.23 -26.21 6.66
CA ALA A 240 2.08 -26.40 5.81
C ALA A 240 0.80 -26.72 6.60
N GLY A 241 -0.32 -26.15 6.17
CA GLY A 241 -1.63 -26.28 6.81
C GLY A 241 -1.89 -25.25 7.93
N ASN A 242 -0.90 -24.44 8.35
CA ASN A 242 -1.19 -23.29 9.19
C ASN A 242 -1.96 -22.24 8.38
N VAL A 243 -3.01 -21.68 8.97
CA VAL A 243 -3.86 -20.68 8.31
C VAL A 243 -4.02 -19.46 9.22
N LEU A 244 -3.79 -18.28 8.68
CA LEU A 244 -4.12 -17.00 9.27
C LEU A 244 -5.42 -16.48 8.63
N LEU A 245 -6.37 -16.01 9.44
CA LEU A 245 -7.52 -15.25 9.00
C LEU A 245 -7.49 -13.89 9.67
N VAL A 246 -7.71 -12.84 8.89
CA VAL A 246 -7.82 -11.45 9.37
C VAL A 246 -9.14 -10.87 8.86
N HIS A 247 -9.88 -10.25 9.75
CA HIS A 247 -10.95 -9.32 9.43
C HIS A 247 -10.37 -7.91 9.57
N GLU A 248 -10.14 -7.27 8.44
CA GLU A 248 -9.63 -5.90 8.42
C GLU A 248 -10.76 -4.93 8.61
N THR A 249 -10.73 -4.17 9.71
CA THR A 249 -11.78 -3.21 10.01
C THR A 249 -11.46 -1.84 9.44
N LEU A 250 -12.47 -1.14 8.94
CA LEU A 250 -12.37 0.20 8.40
C LEU A 250 -12.10 1.22 9.52
N ASP A 251 -12.84 1.14 10.62
CA ASP A 251 -12.63 1.93 11.83
C ASP A 251 -12.06 1.01 12.93
N GLN A 252 -10.72 0.97 13.02
CA GLN A 252 -10.02 0.10 13.95
C GLN A 252 -10.07 0.60 15.41
N VAL A 253 -10.46 1.84 15.65
CA VAL A 253 -10.67 2.37 17.02
C VAL A 253 -12.03 1.93 17.55
N LYS A 254 -13.06 1.94 16.70
CA LYS A 254 -14.39 1.42 17.05
C LYS A 254 -14.35 -0.09 17.27
N GLU A 255 -13.70 -0.81 16.37
CA GLU A 255 -13.59 -2.26 16.36
C GLU A 255 -12.22 -2.67 15.84
N PRO A 256 -11.28 -3.06 16.73
CA PRO A 256 -9.92 -3.39 16.33
C PRO A 256 -9.89 -4.55 15.33
N ARG A 257 -8.87 -4.56 14.47
CA ARG A 257 -8.54 -5.69 13.59
C ARG A 257 -8.66 -7.00 14.36
N MET A 258 -9.38 -7.96 13.80
CA MET A 258 -9.53 -9.28 14.38
C MET A 258 -8.73 -10.30 13.58
N ALA A 259 -7.97 -11.15 14.27
CA ALA A 259 -7.18 -12.19 13.63
C ALA A 259 -7.25 -13.51 14.38
N TRP A 260 -7.21 -14.61 13.61
CA TRP A 260 -7.20 -15.97 14.13
C TRP A 260 -6.16 -16.80 13.38
N ILE A 261 -5.48 -17.68 14.12
CA ILE A 261 -4.54 -18.65 13.57
C ILE A 261 -5.07 -20.06 13.82
N TYR A 262 -5.20 -20.84 12.76
CA TYR A 262 -5.31 -22.29 12.85
C TYR A 262 -3.90 -22.89 12.82
N ASN A 263 -3.55 -23.63 13.88
CA ASN A 263 -2.31 -24.37 13.94
C ASN A 263 -2.56 -25.84 13.53
N ALA A 264 -1.96 -26.26 12.43
CA ALA A 264 -2.17 -27.59 11.84
C ALA A 264 -1.67 -28.72 12.78
N GLY A 265 -0.55 -28.51 13.49
CA GLY A 265 -0.01 -29.49 14.45
C GLY A 265 -0.89 -29.70 15.68
N GLN A 266 -1.52 -28.64 16.18
CA GLN A 266 -2.41 -28.69 17.33
C GLN A 266 -3.89 -28.90 16.94
N ARG A 267 -4.23 -28.74 15.67
CA ARG A 267 -5.62 -28.76 15.14
C ARG A 267 -6.56 -27.80 15.88
N ARG A 268 -6.05 -26.62 16.25
CA ARG A 268 -6.78 -25.63 17.06
C ARG A 268 -6.73 -24.26 16.40
N VAL A 269 -7.87 -23.57 16.46
CA VAL A 269 -7.98 -22.14 16.14
C VAL A 269 -7.75 -21.36 17.43
N ARG A 270 -6.91 -20.33 17.37
CA ARG A 270 -6.66 -19.38 18.46
C ARG A 270 -6.79 -17.96 17.93
N ARG A 271 -7.26 -17.04 18.76
CA ARG A 271 -7.18 -15.62 18.45
C ARG A 271 -5.72 -15.18 18.46
N ALA A 272 -5.34 -14.33 17.49
CA ALA A 272 -4.01 -13.78 17.34
C ALA A 272 -4.02 -12.26 17.62
N PRO A 273 -3.94 -11.83 18.88
CA PRO A 273 -4.10 -10.41 19.24
C PRO A 273 -2.93 -9.51 18.80
N GLN A 274 -1.79 -10.10 18.40
CA GLN A 274 -0.56 -9.36 18.05
C GLN A 274 -0.39 -9.09 16.55
N VAL A 275 -1.44 -9.22 15.73
CA VAL A 275 -1.37 -8.95 14.27
C VAL A 275 -1.61 -7.47 13.95
N ALA A 276 -1.46 -6.57 14.92
CA ALA A 276 -1.56 -5.14 14.73
C ALA A 276 -0.19 -4.47 14.91
N TYR A 277 0.01 -3.36 14.24
CA TYR A 277 1.18 -2.50 14.37
C TYR A 277 2.52 -3.22 14.08
N ASP A 278 3.46 -3.13 15.03
CA ASP A 278 4.83 -3.62 14.91
C ASP A 278 5.04 -5.07 15.35
N GLY A 279 3.96 -5.83 15.56
CA GLY A 279 4.06 -7.28 15.71
C GLY A 279 4.80 -7.91 14.51
N PRO A 280 5.48 -9.07 14.69
CA PRO A 280 6.24 -9.67 13.60
C PRO A 280 5.31 -10.17 12.48
N GLY A 281 5.70 -9.91 11.23
CA GLY A 281 5.02 -10.46 10.05
C GLY A 281 5.22 -11.97 9.93
N THR A 282 4.27 -12.67 9.30
CA THR A 282 4.31 -14.12 9.11
C THR A 282 5.55 -14.52 8.31
N ALA A 283 6.34 -15.46 8.84
CA ALA A 283 7.54 -16.03 8.21
C ALA A 283 8.56 -14.99 7.70
N ALA A 284 8.60 -13.80 8.31
CA ALA A 284 9.40 -12.67 7.84
C ALA A 284 10.75 -12.51 8.58
N ASP A 285 11.09 -13.41 9.50
CA ASP A 285 12.37 -13.39 10.26
C ASP A 285 12.65 -12.04 10.94
N GLY A 286 11.59 -11.32 11.37
CA GLY A 286 11.70 -9.99 11.95
C GLY A 286 11.99 -8.85 10.96
N LEU A 287 12.09 -9.15 9.66
CA LEU A 287 12.36 -8.15 8.62
C LEU A 287 11.13 -7.33 8.23
N ARG A 288 9.94 -7.74 8.66
CA ARG A 288 8.68 -7.04 8.41
C ARG A 288 7.82 -6.98 9.68
N THR A 289 7.17 -5.84 9.89
CA THR A 289 6.09 -5.69 10.89
C THR A 289 4.74 -6.11 10.30
N SER A 290 3.75 -6.37 11.15
CA SER A 290 2.41 -6.75 10.69
C SER A 290 1.74 -5.67 9.86
N ASP A 291 1.98 -4.40 10.17
CA ASP A 291 1.44 -3.25 9.42
C ASP A 291 2.20 -2.93 8.12
N ASN A 292 3.33 -3.61 7.84
CA ASN A 292 4.00 -3.54 6.54
C ASN A 292 3.43 -4.53 5.50
N LEU A 293 2.32 -5.20 5.75
CA LEU A 293 1.65 -5.98 4.70
C LEU A 293 1.17 -5.02 3.61
N ASP A 294 1.37 -5.38 2.33
CA ASP A 294 0.96 -4.55 1.20
C ASP A 294 1.55 -3.13 1.30
N MET A 295 2.85 -3.06 1.57
CA MET A 295 3.62 -1.87 1.92
C MET A 295 3.19 -1.23 3.24
N PHE A 296 1.91 -0.92 3.39
CA PHE A 296 1.30 -0.45 4.63
C PHE A 296 -0.19 -0.81 4.69
N ASN A 297 -0.57 -1.53 5.74
CA ASN A 297 -1.95 -1.84 6.06
C ASN A 297 -2.10 -1.85 7.59
N GLY A 298 -2.04 -0.69 8.20
CA GLY A 298 -2.09 -0.49 9.66
C GLY A 298 -3.10 0.56 10.08
N ALA A 299 -3.48 0.56 11.36
CA ALA A 299 -4.23 1.66 11.94
C ALA A 299 -3.38 2.94 11.89
N PRO A 300 -3.94 4.08 11.46
CA PRO A 300 -3.18 5.32 11.33
C PRO A 300 -3.01 6.08 12.65
N ASP A 301 -3.61 5.61 13.75
CA ASP A 301 -3.80 6.30 15.03
C ASP A 301 -2.51 6.67 15.76
N ARG A 302 -1.43 5.91 15.57
CA ARG A 302 -0.15 6.12 16.30
C ARG A 302 0.75 7.18 15.68
N TYR A 303 0.46 7.65 14.46
CA TYR A 303 1.31 8.58 13.73
C TYR A 303 0.61 9.92 13.51
N GLU A 304 1.41 10.98 13.48
CA GLU A 304 1.06 12.25 12.87
C GLU A 304 1.42 12.17 11.40
N TRP A 305 0.47 12.52 10.53
CA TRP A 305 0.58 12.38 9.09
C TRP A 305 0.68 13.75 8.44
N LYS A 306 1.81 14.04 7.82
CA LYS A 306 2.06 15.30 7.15
C LYS A 306 2.16 15.09 5.65
N LEU A 307 1.32 15.76 4.89
CA LEU A 307 1.49 15.88 3.44
C LEU A 307 2.66 16.82 3.16
N VAL A 308 3.72 16.31 2.54
CA VAL A 308 4.88 17.12 2.13
C VAL A 308 4.61 17.76 0.78
N GLY A 309 3.95 17.03 -0.13
CA GLY A 309 3.59 17.50 -1.46
C GLY A 309 3.79 16.42 -2.52
N LYS A 310 3.77 16.83 -3.79
CA LYS A 310 4.08 15.96 -4.92
C LYS A 310 5.55 16.07 -5.30
N LYS A 311 6.13 14.96 -5.75
CA LYS A 311 7.48 14.86 -6.31
C LYS A 311 7.48 13.99 -7.56
N GLU A 312 8.48 14.18 -8.41
CA GLU A 312 8.78 13.26 -9.50
C GLU A 312 9.95 12.37 -9.07
N LEU A 313 9.70 11.06 -8.92
CA LEU A 313 10.70 10.09 -8.47
C LEU A 313 10.80 8.90 -9.42
N TYR A 314 11.99 8.30 -9.50
CA TYR A 314 12.17 7.01 -10.14
C TYR A 314 11.67 5.92 -9.22
N ILE A 315 10.52 5.34 -9.56
CA ILE A 315 9.86 4.28 -8.79
C ILE A 315 9.82 2.97 -9.58
N PRO A 316 9.78 1.81 -8.92
CA PRO A 316 9.56 0.55 -9.61
C PRO A 316 8.20 0.56 -10.31
N TYR A 317 8.16 0.29 -11.62
CA TYR A 317 6.93 0.35 -12.41
C TYR A 317 6.97 -0.62 -13.59
N ASN A 318 5.80 -1.13 -14.04
CA ASN A 318 5.70 -2.05 -15.17
C ASN A 318 6.66 -3.25 -15.07
N SER A 319 6.72 -3.88 -13.89
CA SER A 319 7.72 -4.90 -13.54
C SER A 319 7.43 -6.28 -14.15
N TYR A 320 6.92 -6.33 -15.39
CA TYR A 320 6.55 -7.57 -16.09
C TYR A 320 7.72 -8.51 -16.30
N ARG A 321 8.93 -7.98 -16.53
CA ARG A 321 10.16 -8.80 -16.63
C ARG A 321 10.43 -9.55 -15.35
N LEU A 322 10.34 -8.85 -14.21
CA LEU A 322 10.54 -9.42 -12.87
C LEU A 322 9.45 -10.46 -12.53
N ASP A 323 8.25 -10.30 -13.08
CA ASP A 323 7.08 -11.17 -12.89
C ASP A 323 7.03 -12.36 -13.89
N SER A 324 8.03 -12.51 -14.73
CA SER A 324 8.02 -13.50 -15.82
C SER A 324 8.06 -14.94 -15.31
N PRO A 325 7.19 -15.86 -15.84
CA PRO A 325 7.25 -17.29 -15.54
C PRO A 325 8.49 -18.00 -16.13
N LYS A 326 9.32 -17.29 -16.90
CA LYS A 326 10.60 -17.81 -17.41
C LYS A 326 11.71 -17.78 -16.36
N LEU A 327 11.54 -16.98 -15.29
CA LEU A 327 12.53 -16.86 -14.22
C LEU A 327 12.31 -17.90 -13.14
N LYS A 328 13.42 -18.32 -12.54
CA LYS A 328 13.44 -19.08 -11.29
C LYS A 328 13.60 -18.14 -10.10
N TYR A 329 13.15 -18.55 -8.92
CA TYR A 329 13.38 -17.76 -7.71
C TYR A 329 14.85 -17.43 -7.48
N GLY A 330 15.76 -18.35 -7.80
CA GLY A 330 17.21 -18.13 -7.73
C GLY A 330 17.77 -17.12 -8.75
N ASP A 331 17.04 -16.80 -9.81
CA ASP A 331 17.41 -15.72 -10.74
C ASP A 331 17.14 -14.36 -10.11
N ILE A 332 16.11 -14.26 -9.28
CA ILE A 332 15.63 -13.04 -8.62
C ILE A 332 16.37 -12.80 -7.32
N VAL A 333 16.43 -13.81 -6.43
CA VAL A 333 16.99 -13.67 -5.07
C VAL A 333 18.52 -13.72 -5.13
N LYS A 334 19.18 -12.64 -4.70
CA LYS A 334 20.64 -12.50 -4.67
C LYS A 334 21.11 -12.07 -3.26
N ALA A 335 22.41 -12.01 -3.05
CA ALA A 335 23.00 -11.48 -1.82
C ALA A 335 22.73 -9.98 -1.71
N GLY A 336 22.21 -9.53 -0.58
CA GLY A 336 21.97 -8.12 -0.25
C GLY A 336 20.72 -7.48 -0.86
N HIS A 337 20.30 -7.88 -2.05
CA HIS A 337 19.11 -7.35 -2.74
C HIS A 337 18.65 -8.28 -3.86
N ILE A 338 17.48 -8.03 -4.44
CA ILE A 338 17.03 -8.75 -5.64
C ILE A 338 17.90 -8.38 -6.85
N ASN A 339 17.87 -9.21 -7.87
CA ASN A 339 18.61 -8.97 -9.12
C ASN A 339 18.11 -7.72 -9.83
N GLN A 340 18.92 -6.65 -9.81
CA GLN A 340 18.57 -5.35 -10.38
C GLN A 340 18.48 -5.36 -11.93
N ASP A 341 19.06 -6.33 -12.63
CA ASP A 341 18.93 -6.46 -14.08
C ASP A 341 17.51 -6.82 -14.52
N LEU A 342 16.70 -7.33 -13.59
CA LEU A 342 15.31 -7.70 -13.84
C LEU A 342 14.33 -6.59 -13.47
N THR A 343 14.79 -5.53 -12.79
CA THR A 343 13.94 -4.44 -12.35
C THR A 343 13.70 -3.42 -13.47
N ARG A 344 12.66 -2.63 -13.30
CA ARG A 344 12.32 -1.50 -14.16
C ARG A 344 11.91 -0.33 -13.29
N TYR A 345 12.57 0.81 -13.47
CA TYR A 345 12.23 2.07 -12.80
C TYR A 345 11.77 3.07 -13.85
N GLU A 346 10.75 3.84 -13.52
CA GLU A 346 10.20 4.89 -14.36
C GLU A 346 10.02 6.16 -13.55
N LEU A 347 10.11 7.34 -14.21
CA LEU A 347 9.84 8.61 -13.55
C LEU A 347 8.33 8.81 -13.43
N HIS A 348 7.81 8.86 -12.19
CA HIS A 348 6.39 9.11 -11.92
C HIS A 348 6.22 10.23 -10.90
N ARG A 349 5.05 10.86 -10.89
CA ARG A 349 4.64 11.74 -9.81
C ARG A 349 4.17 10.91 -8.64
N VAL A 350 4.65 11.25 -7.46
CA VAL A 350 4.27 10.61 -6.21
C VAL A 350 3.84 11.65 -5.19
N TRP A 351 2.93 11.27 -4.33
CA TRP A 351 2.63 12.00 -3.11
C TRP A 351 3.66 11.62 -2.04
N GLU A 352 4.36 12.58 -1.48
CA GLU A 352 5.22 12.37 -0.32
C GLU A 352 4.45 12.65 0.96
N VAL A 353 4.39 11.64 1.84
CA VAL A 353 3.75 11.74 3.16
C VAL A 353 4.75 11.32 4.23
N GLU A 354 4.94 12.18 5.22
CA GLU A 354 5.75 11.88 6.40
C GLU A 354 4.83 11.44 7.54
N ALA A 355 5.12 10.26 8.12
CA ALA A 355 4.47 9.73 9.30
C ALA A 355 5.45 9.77 10.47
N THR A 356 5.18 10.59 11.48
CA THR A 356 5.98 10.72 12.71
C THR A 356 5.23 10.12 13.89
N LEU A 357 5.88 9.22 14.64
CA LEU A 357 5.28 8.57 15.80
C LEU A 357 4.86 9.62 16.84
N LYS A 358 3.61 9.58 17.28
CA LYS A 358 3.07 10.48 18.30
C LYS A 358 3.78 10.29 19.64
N LYS A 359 3.89 11.37 20.39
CA LYS A 359 4.47 11.33 21.74
C LYS A 359 3.66 10.40 22.65
N GLY A 360 4.34 9.43 23.24
CA GLY A 360 3.72 8.43 24.12
C GLY A 360 3.31 7.13 23.42
N GLU A 361 3.23 7.12 22.10
CA GLU A 361 2.97 5.91 21.33
C GLU A 361 4.24 5.07 21.15
N ARG A 362 4.06 3.79 20.81
CA ARG A 362 5.17 2.85 20.63
C ARG A 362 5.07 2.17 19.28
N HIS A 363 6.18 2.17 18.57
CA HIS A 363 6.41 1.43 17.34
C HIS A 363 7.91 1.31 17.12
N ILE A 364 8.38 0.25 16.42
CA ILE A 364 9.81 0.11 16.11
C ILE A 364 10.28 1.17 15.11
N TYR A 365 9.39 1.73 14.29
CA TYR A 365 9.68 2.84 13.39
C TYR A 365 9.19 4.16 14.00
N ALA A 366 10.13 5.04 14.35
CA ALA A 366 9.80 6.36 14.86
C ALA A 366 9.30 7.31 13.76
N LYS A 367 9.73 7.08 12.53
CA LYS A 367 9.29 7.84 11.36
C LYS A 367 9.25 6.94 10.12
N ARG A 368 8.32 7.24 9.19
CA ARG A 368 8.25 6.66 7.86
C ARG A 368 8.00 7.76 6.84
N ASN A 369 8.68 7.69 5.69
CA ASN A 369 8.36 8.53 4.54
C ASN A 369 7.75 7.65 3.46
N PHE A 370 6.53 7.95 3.09
CA PHE A 370 5.77 7.26 2.06
C PHE A 370 5.88 8.02 0.75
N PHE A 371 6.12 7.29 -0.34
CA PHE A 371 6.09 7.81 -1.69
C PHE A 371 5.02 7.02 -2.45
N ILE A 372 3.83 7.64 -2.57
CA ILE A 372 2.61 7.01 -3.07
C ILE A 372 2.39 7.45 -4.51
N ASP A 373 2.36 6.49 -5.44
CA ASP A 373 2.11 6.74 -6.86
C ASP A 373 0.73 7.38 -7.08
N GLU A 374 0.69 8.48 -7.83
CA GLU A 374 -0.59 9.18 -8.08
C GLU A 374 -1.53 8.42 -9.02
N ASP A 375 -0.99 7.55 -9.90
CA ASP A 375 -1.77 6.82 -10.90
C ASP A 375 -2.47 5.57 -10.34
N THR A 376 -2.05 5.08 -9.16
CA THR A 376 -2.57 3.83 -8.59
C THR A 376 -2.90 3.89 -7.10
N TRP A 377 -2.45 4.93 -6.41
CA TRP A 377 -2.44 5.05 -4.95
C TRP A 377 -1.62 3.95 -4.24
N GLN A 378 -0.79 3.20 -4.98
CA GLN A 378 0.16 2.26 -4.40
C GLN A 378 1.30 3.03 -3.73
N ALA A 379 1.61 2.74 -2.46
CA ALA A 379 2.89 3.14 -1.89
C ALA A 379 4.00 2.42 -2.66
N ALA A 380 4.72 3.15 -3.50
CA ALA A 380 5.77 2.59 -4.34
C ALA A 380 7.05 2.36 -3.56
N ILE A 381 7.39 3.30 -2.67
CA ILE A 381 8.57 3.24 -1.80
C ILE A 381 8.18 3.73 -0.41
N ILE A 382 8.76 3.13 0.64
CA ILE A 382 8.66 3.61 2.02
C ILE A 382 10.03 3.53 2.67
N ASP A 383 10.50 4.67 3.16
CA ASP A 383 11.71 4.77 3.97
C ASP A 383 11.34 4.71 5.46
N HIS A 384 11.94 3.77 6.20
CA HIS A 384 11.65 3.55 7.62
C HIS A 384 12.83 3.97 8.49
N TYR A 385 12.56 4.75 9.52
CA TYR A 385 13.55 5.29 10.44
C TYR A 385 13.37 4.73 11.85
N ASP A 386 14.48 4.43 12.51
CA ASP A 386 14.51 3.94 13.89
C ASP A 386 14.24 5.06 14.92
N GLY A 387 14.24 4.71 16.21
CA GLY A 387 14.04 5.66 17.31
C GLY A 387 15.16 6.70 17.50
N ARG A 388 16.29 6.57 16.79
CA ARG A 388 17.40 7.55 16.78
C ARG A 388 17.33 8.47 15.56
N GLY A 389 16.34 8.27 14.70
CA GLY A 389 16.21 9.00 13.44
C GLY A 389 17.11 8.50 12.32
N SER A 390 17.74 7.34 12.48
CA SER A 390 18.55 6.72 11.44
C SER A 390 17.68 5.96 10.45
N LEU A 391 17.96 6.10 9.15
CA LEU A 391 17.33 5.29 8.12
C LEU A 391 17.71 3.82 8.33
N TRP A 392 16.70 2.98 8.54
CA TRP A 392 16.91 1.59 8.91
C TRP A 392 16.49 0.63 7.81
N ARG A 393 15.29 0.81 7.25
CA ARG A 393 14.75 -0.09 6.23
C ARG A 393 14.19 0.67 5.04
N VAL A 394 14.29 0.05 3.88
CA VAL A 394 13.74 0.56 2.62
C VAL A 394 12.79 -0.49 2.05
N ALA A 395 11.55 -0.11 1.82
CA ALA A 395 10.56 -0.97 1.16
C ALA A 395 10.31 -0.47 -0.26
N GLU A 396 10.20 -1.40 -1.23
CA GLU A 396 9.82 -1.10 -2.61
C GLU A 396 8.71 -2.07 -3.06
N ALA A 397 7.66 -1.55 -3.68
CA ALA A 397 6.66 -2.31 -4.41
C ALA A 397 7.00 -2.29 -5.90
N HIS A 398 7.38 -3.43 -6.45
CA HIS A 398 7.65 -3.58 -7.88
C HIS A 398 6.32 -3.69 -8.63
N SER A 399 5.74 -2.54 -8.97
CA SER A 399 4.39 -2.42 -9.53
C SER A 399 4.22 -3.15 -10.85
N THR A 400 3.08 -3.79 -11.02
CA THR A 400 2.61 -4.47 -12.23
C THR A 400 1.12 -4.20 -12.40
N TYR A 401 0.68 -3.99 -13.62
CA TYR A 401 -0.73 -3.81 -13.93
C TYR A 401 -1.30 -5.07 -14.58
N PHE A 402 -2.29 -5.69 -13.93
CA PHE A 402 -3.06 -6.81 -14.46
C PHE A 402 -4.15 -6.25 -15.38
N TYR A 403 -3.76 -5.94 -16.61
CA TYR A 403 -4.62 -5.21 -17.54
C TYR A 403 -5.86 -5.99 -17.96
N ASP A 404 -5.79 -7.31 -18.03
CA ASP A 404 -6.91 -8.21 -18.37
C ASP A 404 -8.10 -8.09 -17.43
N VAL A 405 -7.84 -7.74 -16.17
CA VAL A 405 -8.84 -7.52 -15.11
C VAL A 405 -8.85 -6.09 -14.57
N GLN A 406 -8.03 -5.20 -15.14
CA GLN A 406 -7.89 -3.79 -14.78
C GLN A 406 -7.53 -3.59 -13.29
N VAL A 407 -6.60 -4.38 -12.76
CA VAL A 407 -6.14 -4.31 -11.37
C VAL A 407 -4.69 -3.83 -11.31
N PRO A 408 -4.42 -2.61 -10.84
CA PRO A 408 -3.07 -2.19 -10.46
C PRO A 408 -2.64 -2.91 -9.17
N LEU A 409 -1.48 -3.56 -9.20
CA LEU A 409 -0.91 -4.24 -8.04
C LEU A 409 0.62 -4.26 -8.19
N TYR A 410 1.30 -5.20 -7.58
CA TYR A 410 2.74 -5.40 -7.70
C TYR A 410 3.07 -6.86 -8.04
N ALA A 411 4.21 -7.05 -8.70
CA ALA A 411 4.80 -8.35 -8.95
C ALA A 411 5.33 -8.95 -7.64
N MET A 412 6.04 -8.12 -6.86
CA MET A 412 6.57 -8.45 -5.54
C MET A 412 6.89 -7.18 -4.75
N GLU A 413 7.05 -7.35 -3.43
CA GLU A 413 7.53 -6.34 -2.51
C GLU A 413 8.89 -6.75 -1.95
N THR A 414 9.77 -5.78 -1.72
CA THR A 414 11.06 -5.96 -1.04
C THR A 414 11.16 -5.07 0.17
N LEU A 415 11.75 -5.56 1.26
CA LEU A 415 12.10 -4.77 2.43
C LEU A 415 13.58 -5.01 2.77
N TYR A 416 14.41 -4.05 2.47
CA TYR A 416 15.86 -4.09 2.71
C TYR A 416 16.19 -3.55 4.11
N ASP A 417 16.90 -4.33 4.92
CA ASP A 417 17.38 -3.92 6.23
C ASP A 417 18.85 -3.44 6.12
N LEU A 418 19.04 -2.13 6.21
CA LEU A 418 20.33 -1.48 6.04
C LEU A 418 21.30 -1.77 7.19
N VAL A 419 20.85 -2.28 8.32
CA VAL A 419 21.72 -2.63 9.46
C VAL A 419 22.21 -4.06 9.31
N SER A 420 21.32 -5.02 9.14
CA SER A 420 21.68 -6.44 9.04
C SER A 420 22.25 -6.84 7.68
N GLY A 421 21.95 -6.08 6.62
CA GLY A 421 22.27 -6.45 5.23
C GLY A 421 21.42 -7.61 4.69
N ARG A 422 20.39 -8.00 5.42
CA ARG A 422 19.37 -8.96 4.97
C ARG A 422 18.19 -8.24 4.36
N TYR A 423 17.35 -8.97 3.67
CA TYR A 423 16.09 -8.43 3.16
C TYR A 423 14.99 -9.49 3.12
N LEU A 424 13.77 -9.02 2.99
CA LEU A 424 12.60 -9.83 2.69
C LEU A 424 12.21 -9.55 1.25
N VAL A 425 11.88 -10.61 0.49
CA VAL A 425 11.13 -10.50 -0.76
C VAL A 425 9.88 -11.36 -0.64
N MET A 426 8.73 -10.80 -0.98
CA MET A 426 7.44 -11.47 -0.89
C MET A 426 6.56 -11.18 -2.11
N GLY A 427 5.65 -12.10 -2.41
CA GLY A 427 4.79 -11.99 -3.59
C GLY A 427 5.34 -12.66 -4.84
N MET A 428 6.55 -13.25 -4.79
CA MET A 428 7.10 -14.00 -5.91
C MET A 428 6.17 -15.15 -6.32
N LYS A 429 6.01 -15.39 -7.63
CA LYS A 429 5.13 -16.43 -8.16
C LYS A 429 5.64 -17.09 -9.43
N ASN A 430 6.84 -16.74 -9.85
CA ASN A 430 7.45 -17.07 -11.13
C ASN A 430 7.45 -18.58 -11.47
N GLU A 431 7.54 -19.46 -10.47
CA GLU A 431 7.53 -20.90 -10.63
C GLU A 431 6.15 -21.55 -10.38
N GLU A 432 5.11 -20.71 -10.16
CA GLU A 432 3.75 -21.17 -9.90
C GLU A 432 2.92 -21.19 -11.19
N LYS A 433 1.82 -21.96 -11.20
CA LYS A 433 0.85 -21.99 -12.31
C LYS A 433 -0.43 -21.29 -11.89
N ASN A 434 -1.01 -20.50 -12.79
CA ASN A 434 -2.23 -19.75 -12.54
C ASN A 434 -2.16 -19.02 -11.19
N PRO A 435 -1.14 -18.15 -10.99
CA PRO A 435 -0.82 -17.63 -9.67
C PRO A 435 -1.86 -16.64 -9.14
N TYR A 436 -2.73 -16.09 -10.00
CA TYR A 436 -3.81 -15.19 -9.65
C TYR A 436 -5.15 -15.64 -10.21
N VAL A 437 -6.18 -15.54 -9.38
CA VAL A 437 -7.59 -15.63 -9.78
C VAL A 437 -8.31 -14.44 -9.18
N TYR A 438 -8.84 -13.57 -10.02
CA TYR A 438 -9.61 -12.39 -9.62
C TYR A 438 -11.09 -12.60 -9.81
N ASN A 439 -11.91 -11.82 -9.10
CA ASN A 439 -13.36 -11.73 -9.25
C ASN A 439 -14.09 -13.08 -9.10
N TYR A 440 -13.59 -13.95 -8.22
CA TYR A 440 -14.30 -15.19 -7.87
C TYR A 440 -15.41 -14.92 -6.84
N GLU A 441 -16.45 -15.72 -6.90
CA GLU A 441 -17.56 -15.65 -5.95
C GLU A 441 -17.11 -16.10 -4.55
N ALA A 442 -17.40 -15.27 -3.55
CA ALA A 442 -17.09 -15.53 -2.17
C ALA A 442 -18.25 -15.13 -1.25
N SER A 443 -18.41 -15.86 -0.14
CA SER A 443 -19.39 -15.58 0.90
C SER A 443 -18.69 -15.41 2.25
N SER A 444 -19.23 -14.56 3.11
CA SER A 444 -18.68 -14.29 4.45
C SER A 444 -18.52 -15.56 5.31
N HIS A 445 -19.32 -16.58 5.08
CA HIS A 445 -19.23 -17.87 5.77
C HIS A 445 -17.89 -18.57 5.60
N GLN A 446 -17.18 -18.33 4.48
CA GLN A 446 -15.86 -18.91 4.20
C GLN A 446 -14.75 -18.29 5.03
N TYR A 447 -14.99 -17.09 5.60
CA TYR A 447 -14.03 -16.28 6.34
C TYR A 447 -14.36 -16.18 7.83
N THR A 448 -14.88 -17.29 8.40
CA THR A 448 -15.15 -17.39 9.83
C THR A 448 -14.07 -18.20 10.55
N PRO A 449 -13.82 -17.98 11.87
CA PRO A 449 -12.92 -18.83 12.64
C PRO A 449 -13.27 -20.31 12.60
N ALA A 450 -14.56 -20.64 12.47
CA ALA A 450 -15.02 -22.02 12.33
C ALA A 450 -14.60 -22.65 10.99
N ALA A 451 -14.66 -21.88 9.91
CA ALA A 451 -14.25 -22.32 8.57
C ALA A 451 -12.74 -22.62 8.45
N LEU A 452 -11.90 -22.00 9.27
CA LEU A 452 -10.44 -22.23 9.26
C LEU A 452 -10.06 -23.70 9.47
N ARG A 453 -10.82 -24.44 10.28
CA ARG A 453 -10.56 -25.87 10.50
C ARG A 453 -10.62 -26.67 9.22
N ASN A 454 -11.56 -26.33 8.34
CA ASN A 454 -11.75 -27.04 7.07
C ASN A 454 -10.66 -26.66 6.05
N SER A 455 -10.13 -25.44 6.12
CA SER A 455 -9.07 -24.95 5.24
C SER A 455 -7.70 -25.56 5.58
N GLY A 456 -7.44 -25.90 6.84
CA GLY A 456 -6.16 -26.45 7.30
C GLY A 456 -6.06 -27.96 7.25
N VAL A 457 -7.10 -28.69 6.89
CA VAL A 457 -7.07 -30.16 6.77
C VAL A 457 -6.48 -30.51 5.40
N ARG A 458 -5.44 -31.39 5.40
CA ARG A 458 -4.80 -31.93 4.19
C ARG A 458 -5.67 -33.01 3.54
#